data_493c60e5c86a50ed02f19a7b6540a349
#
_entry.id   493c60e5c86a50ed02f19a7b6540a349
#
_cell.length_a   1.000
_cell.length_b   1.000
_cell.length_c   1.000
_cell.angle_alpha   90.00
_cell.angle_beta   90.00
_cell.angle_gamma   90.00
#
_symmetry.space_group_name_H-M   'P 1'
#
loop_
_entity.id
_entity.type
_entity.pdbx_description
1 polymer ?
#
loop_
_entity_poly.entity_id
_entity_poly.type
_entity_poly.pdbx_seq_one_letter_code
_entity_poly.pdbx_strand_id
1 'polypeptide(L)'
;GGKEPPVAPVETPIVDKDGCRVKIINKIVSVYDANGKLLRQEDIIDYTRTNIKGEYASLSDFIHKWKASDKKKTIEQSFMAMGIDLKALKADQGMSDVDDFDFICYVAYGKKPLTRKERANNVKKKDFFSKYSAEAQAVLSILLDKYMNQGITEVEDIKVLSLADFAEFGKPAKIVKLFGGKALYEAAIKELEAHIYELEVS
;
A
#
# COMPACT_ATOMS: atom_id res chain seq x y z
N GLY A 1 3.20 -28.84 -40.63
CA GLY A 1 3.73 -28.63 -39.30
C GLY A 1 2.75 -27.85 -38.43
N GLY A 2 2.01 -28.55 -37.57
CA GLY A 2 1.09 -27.88 -36.66
C GLY A 2 1.83 -27.02 -35.63
N LYS A 3 1.40 -25.78 -35.51
CA LYS A 3 1.84 -24.94 -34.39
C LYS A 3 1.19 -25.51 -33.12
N GLU A 4 2.00 -25.74 -32.09
CA GLU A 4 1.43 -26.07 -30.79
C GLU A 4 0.51 -24.93 -30.32
N PRO A 5 -0.67 -25.22 -29.74
CA PRO A 5 -1.53 -24.17 -29.21
C PRO A 5 -0.75 -23.40 -28.12
N PRO A 6 -0.95 -22.08 -28.02
CA PRO A 6 -0.27 -21.31 -26.98
C PRO A 6 -0.67 -21.87 -25.60
N VAL A 7 0.34 -22.15 -24.78
CA VAL A 7 0.12 -22.56 -23.41
C VAL A 7 -0.46 -21.39 -22.65
N ALA A 8 -1.63 -21.57 -22.05
CA ALA A 8 -2.23 -20.56 -21.18
C ALA A 8 -1.26 -20.22 -20.04
N PRO A 9 -1.10 -18.95 -19.68
CA PRO A 9 -0.27 -18.57 -18.55
C PRO A 9 -0.78 -19.29 -17.29
N VAL A 10 0.15 -19.88 -16.52
CA VAL A 10 -0.17 -20.50 -15.25
C VAL A 10 -0.45 -19.38 -14.25
N GLU A 11 -1.69 -19.19 -13.86
CA GLU A 11 -2.04 -18.25 -12.81
C GLU A 11 -1.58 -18.80 -11.46
N THR A 12 -0.95 -17.95 -10.65
CA THR A 12 -0.60 -18.28 -9.28
C THR A 12 -1.92 -18.47 -8.51
N PRO A 13 -2.14 -19.63 -7.88
CA PRO A 13 -3.37 -19.85 -7.12
C PRO A 13 -3.45 -18.89 -5.95
N ILE A 14 -4.66 -18.35 -5.72
CA ILE A 14 -4.97 -17.54 -4.56
C ILE A 14 -5.20 -18.48 -3.39
N VAL A 15 -4.56 -18.20 -2.26
CA VAL A 15 -4.72 -18.97 -1.03
C VAL A 15 -4.99 -18.04 0.15
N ASP A 16 -5.75 -18.53 1.14
CA ASP A 16 -6.01 -17.77 2.36
C ASP A 16 -4.83 -17.89 3.35
N LYS A 17 -4.99 -17.34 4.55
CA LYS A 17 -3.98 -17.37 5.61
C LYS A 17 -3.53 -18.77 6.01
N ASP A 18 -4.38 -19.77 5.81
CA ASP A 18 -4.13 -21.18 6.17
C ASP A 18 -3.62 -22.00 4.98
N GLY A 19 -3.42 -21.36 3.83
CA GLY A 19 -2.97 -22.03 2.62
C GLY A 19 -4.08 -22.73 1.84
N CYS A 20 -5.35 -22.54 2.21
CA CYS A 20 -6.49 -23.10 1.49
C CYS A 20 -6.74 -22.32 0.20
N ARG A 21 -7.05 -23.02 -0.88
CA ARG A 21 -7.41 -22.38 -2.15
C ARG A 21 -8.72 -21.62 -2.03
N VAL A 22 -8.75 -20.44 -2.62
CA VAL A 22 -9.95 -19.61 -2.64
C VAL A 22 -10.32 -19.22 -4.06
N LYS A 23 -11.62 -19.05 -4.29
CA LYS A 23 -12.19 -18.56 -5.53
C LYS A 23 -13.12 -17.39 -5.20
N ILE A 24 -12.92 -16.26 -5.86
CA ILE A 24 -13.68 -15.04 -5.60
C ILE A 24 -14.54 -14.71 -6.81
N ILE A 25 -15.86 -14.67 -6.60
CA ILE A 25 -16.85 -14.34 -7.62
C ILE A 25 -17.87 -13.39 -6.99
N ASN A 26 -18.03 -12.20 -7.58
CA ASN A 26 -19.03 -11.22 -7.15
C ASN A 26 -19.01 -10.97 -5.63
N LYS A 27 -17.84 -10.71 -5.06
CA LYS A 27 -17.65 -10.42 -3.64
C LYS A 27 -17.90 -11.60 -2.70
N ILE A 28 -18.13 -12.78 -3.24
CA ILE A 28 -18.26 -14.02 -2.46
C ILE A 28 -16.97 -14.81 -2.61
N VAL A 29 -16.41 -15.20 -1.46
CA VAL A 29 -15.19 -15.99 -1.38
C VAL A 29 -15.56 -17.43 -1.01
N SER A 30 -15.21 -18.37 -1.87
CA SER A 30 -15.34 -19.80 -1.62
C SER A 30 -13.98 -20.36 -1.25
N VAL A 31 -13.92 -21.06 -0.13
CA VAL A 31 -12.68 -21.65 0.42
C VAL A 31 -12.74 -23.15 0.34
N TYR A 32 -11.68 -23.77 -0.19
CA TYR A 32 -11.62 -25.20 -0.46
C TYR A 32 -10.48 -25.87 0.30
N ASP A 33 -10.70 -27.14 0.70
CA ASP A 33 -9.62 -27.96 1.28
C ASP A 33 -8.66 -28.48 0.19
N ALA A 34 -7.64 -29.22 0.61
CA ALA A 34 -6.64 -29.78 -0.30
C ALA A 34 -7.22 -30.77 -1.31
N ASN A 35 -8.40 -31.36 -1.03
CA ASN A 35 -9.09 -32.29 -1.89
C ASN A 35 -10.11 -31.61 -2.82
N GLY A 36 -10.18 -30.29 -2.78
CA GLY A 36 -11.13 -29.54 -3.60
C GLY A 36 -12.54 -29.48 -3.04
N LYS A 37 -12.75 -29.89 -1.78
CA LYS A 37 -14.05 -29.80 -1.13
C LYS A 37 -14.29 -28.39 -0.61
N LEU A 38 -15.47 -27.84 -0.88
CA LEU A 38 -15.89 -26.56 -0.36
C LEU A 38 -16.00 -26.60 1.16
N LEU A 39 -15.21 -25.77 1.84
CA LEU A 39 -15.23 -25.64 3.30
C LEU A 39 -16.25 -24.62 3.76
N ARG A 40 -16.28 -23.45 3.11
CA ARG A 40 -17.19 -22.35 3.44
C ARG A 40 -17.24 -21.33 2.32
N GLN A 41 -18.27 -20.51 2.36
CA GLN A 41 -18.39 -19.31 1.56
C GLN A 41 -18.62 -18.14 2.50
N GLU A 42 -18.01 -17.00 2.18
CA GLU A 42 -18.17 -15.80 3.00
C GLU A 42 -18.06 -14.55 2.12
N ASP A 43 -18.59 -13.44 2.63
CA ASP A 43 -18.44 -12.13 2.00
C ASP A 43 -16.97 -11.72 1.97
N ILE A 44 -16.56 -10.97 0.92
CA ILE A 44 -15.17 -10.53 0.74
C ILE A 44 -14.67 -9.67 1.91
N ILE A 45 -15.54 -8.89 2.54
CA ILE A 45 -15.14 -8.05 3.69
C ILE A 45 -14.88 -8.93 4.91
N ASP A 46 -15.73 -9.90 5.18
CA ASP A 46 -15.52 -10.83 6.28
C ASP A 46 -14.27 -11.68 6.07
N TYR A 47 -14.05 -12.14 4.83
CA TYR A 47 -12.84 -12.84 4.43
C TYR A 47 -11.60 -11.97 4.67
N THR A 48 -11.64 -10.73 4.23
CA THR A 48 -10.55 -9.76 4.39
C THR A 48 -10.22 -9.55 5.87
N ARG A 49 -11.24 -9.31 6.69
CA ARG A 49 -11.09 -9.13 8.15
C ARG A 49 -10.42 -10.32 8.81
N THR A 50 -10.90 -11.51 8.52
CA THR A 50 -10.38 -12.76 9.09
C THR A 50 -8.92 -12.98 8.72
N ASN A 51 -8.56 -12.72 7.46
CA ASN A 51 -7.19 -12.91 6.99
C ASN A 51 -6.23 -11.85 7.52
N ILE A 52 -6.66 -10.59 7.62
CA ILE A 52 -5.84 -9.53 8.25
C ILE A 52 -5.55 -9.90 9.72
N LYS A 53 -6.57 -10.30 10.48
CA LYS A 53 -6.42 -10.70 11.88
C LYS A 53 -5.58 -11.96 12.04
N GLY A 54 -5.54 -12.81 11.04
CA GLY A 54 -4.68 -14.00 11.02
C GLY A 54 -3.20 -13.63 10.84
N GLU A 55 -2.92 -12.62 10.03
CA GLU A 55 -1.54 -12.12 9.81
C GLU A 55 -1.06 -11.23 10.94
N TYR A 56 -1.96 -10.44 11.54
CA TYR A 56 -1.64 -9.45 12.57
C TYR A 56 -2.55 -9.67 13.77
N ALA A 57 -1.98 -10.17 14.86
CA ALA A 57 -2.73 -10.59 16.03
C ALA A 57 -3.52 -9.47 16.71
N SER A 58 -3.10 -8.22 16.54
CA SER A 58 -3.75 -7.04 17.13
C SER A 58 -3.53 -5.81 16.30
N LEU A 59 -4.32 -4.77 16.55
CA LEU A 59 -4.12 -3.45 15.95
C LEU A 59 -2.70 -2.93 16.22
N SER A 60 -2.22 -3.06 17.45
CA SER A 60 -0.87 -2.64 17.84
C SER A 60 0.21 -3.38 17.03
N ASP A 61 0.04 -4.69 16.84
CA ASP A 61 0.95 -5.49 16.04
C ASP A 61 0.97 -5.01 14.58
N PHE A 62 -0.19 -4.76 13.99
CA PHE A 62 -0.27 -4.24 12.64
C PHE A 62 0.39 -2.87 12.50
N ILE A 63 0.09 -1.93 13.39
CA ILE A 63 0.67 -0.59 13.39
C ILE A 63 2.20 -0.67 13.44
N HIS A 64 2.72 -1.50 14.35
CA HIS A 64 4.17 -1.68 14.51
C HIS A 64 4.80 -2.23 13.22
N LYS A 65 4.23 -3.26 12.64
CA LYS A 65 4.76 -3.88 11.40
C LYS A 65 4.64 -2.96 10.20
N TRP A 66 3.56 -2.19 10.11
CA TRP A 66 3.42 -1.18 9.05
C TRP A 66 4.53 -0.14 9.12
N LYS A 67 4.70 0.48 10.29
CA LYS A 67 5.72 1.52 10.49
C LYS A 67 7.14 1.01 10.30
N ALA A 68 7.41 -0.24 10.67
CA ALA A 68 8.72 -0.85 10.56
C ALA A 68 9.05 -1.37 9.15
N SER A 69 8.07 -1.51 8.27
CA SER A 69 8.30 -2.06 6.93
C SER A 69 9.12 -1.11 6.07
N ASP A 70 10.09 -1.64 5.34
CA ASP A 70 10.88 -0.86 4.38
C ASP A 70 10.06 -0.42 3.17
N LYS A 71 9.20 -1.31 2.68
CA LYS A 71 8.31 -1.06 1.53
C LYS A 71 6.90 -1.48 1.88
N LYS A 72 5.98 -0.53 1.90
CA LYS A 72 4.55 -0.79 2.15
C LYS A 72 3.94 -1.67 1.06
N LYS A 73 4.50 -1.60 -0.15
CA LYS A 73 4.11 -2.48 -1.26
C LYS A 73 4.22 -3.96 -0.92
N THR A 74 5.17 -4.36 -0.07
CA THR A 74 5.32 -5.75 0.37
C THR A 74 4.08 -6.21 1.14
N ILE A 75 3.52 -5.35 1.99
CA ILE A 75 2.29 -5.64 2.73
C ILE A 75 1.11 -5.73 1.77
N GLU A 76 0.97 -4.77 0.86
CA GLU A 76 -0.06 -4.79 -0.18
C GLU A 76 -0.02 -6.08 -1.01
N GLN A 77 1.18 -6.50 -1.42
CA GLN A 77 1.37 -7.74 -2.20
C GLN A 77 1.01 -8.99 -1.41
N SER A 78 1.27 -9.01 -0.10
CA SER A 78 0.89 -10.13 0.76
C SER A 78 -0.63 -10.31 0.80
N PHE A 79 -1.38 -9.22 0.78
CA PHE A 79 -2.85 -9.28 0.71
C PHE A 79 -3.33 -9.70 -0.69
N MET A 80 -2.71 -9.18 -1.75
CA MET A 80 -3.03 -9.58 -3.12
C MET A 80 -2.87 -11.10 -3.32
N ALA A 81 -1.85 -11.69 -2.70
CA ALA A 81 -1.64 -13.14 -2.75
C ALA A 81 -2.79 -13.93 -2.13
N MET A 82 -3.54 -13.32 -1.22
CA MET A 82 -4.75 -13.90 -0.62
C MET A 82 -6.03 -13.49 -1.36
N GLY A 83 -5.91 -12.78 -2.49
CA GLY A 83 -7.06 -12.27 -3.24
C GLY A 83 -7.66 -10.98 -2.67
N ILE A 84 -6.97 -10.34 -1.75
CA ILE A 84 -7.42 -9.08 -1.14
C ILE A 84 -6.81 -7.93 -1.94
N ASP A 85 -7.62 -7.33 -2.81
CA ASP A 85 -7.26 -6.17 -3.61
C ASP A 85 -7.74 -4.90 -2.87
N LEU A 86 -6.83 -4.25 -2.15
CA LEU A 86 -7.17 -3.09 -1.33
C LEU A 86 -7.76 -1.95 -2.15
N LYS A 87 -7.23 -1.69 -3.34
CA LYS A 87 -7.72 -0.62 -4.21
C LYS A 87 -9.17 -0.87 -4.64
N ALA A 88 -9.45 -2.09 -5.07
CA ALA A 88 -10.80 -2.48 -5.49
C ALA A 88 -11.79 -2.46 -4.32
N LEU A 89 -11.38 -2.96 -3.15
CA LEU A 89 -12.22 -2.96 -1.95
C LEU A 89 -12.53 -1.55 -1.47
N LYS A 90 -11.54 -0.66 -1.46
CA LYS A 90 -11.75 0.75 -1.10
C LYS A 90 -12.72 1.43 -2.06
N ALA A 91 -12.55 1.23 -3.36
CA ALA A 91 -13.46 1.79 -4.37
C ALA A 91 -14.90 1.32 -4.15
N ASP A 92 -15.07 0.04 -3.89
CA ASP A 92 -16.37 -0.57 -3.64
C ASP A 92 -17.06 -0.02 -2.38
N GLN A 93 -16.29 0.32 -1.37
CA GLN A 93 -16.78 0.90 -0.12
C GLN A 93 -16.91 2.44 -0.16
N GLY A 94 -16.61 3.08 -1.30
CA GLY A 94 -16.61 4.53 -1.40
C GLY A 94 -15.47 5.20 -0.63
N MET A 95 -14.35 4.50 -0.45
CA MET A 95 -13.22 4.90 0.39
C MET A 95 -11.91 5.02 -0.40
N SER A 96 -12.00 5.34 -1.69
CA SER A 96 -10.80 5.41 -2.56
C SER A 96 -9.76 6.44 -2.12
N ASP A 97 -10.16 7.44 -1.35
CA ASP A 97 -9.30 8.50 -0.82
C ASP A 97 -8.67 8.16 0.53
N VAL A 98 -9.07 7.05 1.13
CA VAL A 98 -8.54 6.56 2.41
C VAL A 98 -7.17 5.90 2.17
N ASP A 99 -6.23 6.13 3.09
CA ASP A 99 -4.94 5.45 3.08
C ASP A 99 -5.14 3.94 3.30
N ASP A 100 -4.34 3.12 2.63
CA ASP A 100 -4.39 1.66 2.78
C ASP A 100 -4.25 1.23 4.23
N PHE A 101 -3.34 1.88 4.97
CA PHE A 101 -3.15 1.64 6.40
C PHE A 101 -4.47 1.83 7.17
N ASP A 102 -5.14 2.94 6.92
CA ASP A 102 -6.39 3.28 7.58
C ASP A 102 -7.53 2.34 7.19
N PHE A 103 -7.57 1.95 5.92
CA PHE A 103 -8.56 1.00 5.44
C PHE A 103 -8.41 -0.37 6.10
N ILE A 104 -7.19 -0.86 6.24
CA ILE A 104 -6.90 -2.13 6.93
C ILE A 104 -7.35 -2.04 8.38
N CYS A 105 -7.02 -0.95 9.08
CA CYS A 105 -7.43 -0.74 10.47
C CYS A 105 -8.95 -0.62 10.62
N TYR A 106 -9.62 -0.03 9.66
CA TYR A 106 -11.08 0.06 9.63
C TYR A 106 -11.73 -1.31 9.47
N VAL A 107 -11.31 -2.08 8.47
CA VAL A 107 -11.92 -3.40 8.17
C VAL A 107 -11.66 -4.39 9.30
N ALA A 108 -10.43 -4.46 9.79
CA ALA A 108 -10.04 -5.49 10.75
C ALA A 108 -10.35 -5.12 12.21
N TYR A 109 -10.21 -3.85 12.56
CA TYR A 109 -10.23 -3.44 13.97
C TYR A 109 -11.29 -2.36 14.27
N GLY A 110 -12.12 -2.00 13.31
CA GLY A 110 -13.25 -1.07 13.49
C GLY A 110 -12.83 0.37 13.77
N LYS A 111 -11.66 0.78 13.33
CA LYS A 111 -11.15 2.14 13.57
C LYS A 111 -11.62 3.11 12.50
N LYS A 112 -11.88 4.36 12.91
CA LYS A 112 -12.23 5.43 11.97
C LYS A 112 -11.04 5.73 11.06
N PRO A 113 -11.19 5.64 9.72
CA PRO A 113 -10.08 5.85 8.81
C PRO A 113 -9.78 7.32 8.57
N LEU A 114 -8.50 7.63 8.38
CA LEU A 114 -8.06 8.93 7.88
C LEU A 114 -7.88 8.85 6.36
N THR A 115 -8.18 9.95 5.67
CA THR A 115 -7.89 10.07 4.24
C THR A 115 -6.42 10.43 4.02
N ARG A 116 -5.93 10.16 2.82
CA ARG A 116 -4.58 10.59 2.44
C ARG A 116 -4.44 12.11 2.51
N LYS A 117 -5.47 12.85 2.15
CA LYS A 117 -5.48 14.30 2.26
C LYS A 117 -5.29 14.78 3.70
N GLU A 118 -6.01 14.16 4.65
CA GLU A 118 -5.86 14.48 6.07
C GLU A 118 -4.44 14.22 6.57
N ARG A 119 -3.85 13.07 6.19
CA ARG A 119 -2.47 12.75 6.55
C ARG A 119 -1.47 13.71 5.91
N ALA A 120 -1.63 14.03 4.63
CA ALA A 120 -0.77 14.99 3.92
C ALA A 120 -0.85 16.39 4.54
N ASN A 121 -2.04 16.86 4.88
CA ASN A 121 -2.22 18.17 5.52
C ASN A 121 -1.55 18.20 6.89
N ASN A 122 -1.58 17.10 7.63
CA ASN A 122 -0.87 17.00 8.90
C ASN A 122 0.64 17.14 8.73
N VAL A 123 1.22 16.53 7.70
CA VAL A 123 2.65 16.68 7.38
C VAL A 123 2.98 18.13 7.05
N LYS A 124 2.14 18.79 6.25
CA LYS A 124 2.35 20.21 5.85
C LYS A 124 2.37 21.17 7.03
N LYS A 125 1.70 20.83 8.13
CA LYS A 125 1.68 21.65 9.35
C LYS A 125 2.97 21.55 10.16
N LYS A 126 3.86 20.60 9.85
CA LYS A 126 5.11 20.38 10.56
C LYS A 126 6.25 21.02 9.81
N ASP A 127 7.27 21.44 10.55
CA ASP A 127 8.46 22.08 9.99
C ASP A 127 9.52 21.05 9.57
N PHE A 128 9.05 19.94 8.99
CA PHE A 128 9.91 18.83 8.56
C PHE A 128 10.82 19.24 7.39
N PHE A 129 10.30 20.02 6.45
CA PHE A 129 11.01 20.33 5.22
C PHE A 129 12.11 21.37 5.39
N SER A 130 12.11 22.17 6.45
CA SER A 130 13.00 23.33 6.61
C SER A 130 14.49 22.98 6.61
N LYS A 131 14.86 21.77 7.00
CA LYS A 131 16.26 21.31 7.01
C LYS A 131 16.81 20.97 5.63
N TYR A 132 15.97 20.91 4.62
CA TYR A 132 16.37 20.58 3.26
C TYR A 132 16.59 21.87 2.45
N SER A 133 17.38 21.77 1.36
CA SER A 133 17.52 22.87 0.40
C SER A 133 16.17 23.21 -0.24
N ALA A 134 16.03 24.42 -0.77
CA ALA A 134 14.79 24.85 -1.42
C ALA A 134 14.35 23.88 -2.53
N GLU A 135 15.29 23.37 -3.33
CA GLU A 135 14.99 22.39 -4.39
C GLU A 135 14.55 21.04 -3.83
N ALA A 136 15.23 20.54 -2.80
CA ALA A 136 14.84 19.30 -2.13
C ALA A 136 13.46 19.43 -1.46
N GLN A 137 13.16 20.57 -0.85
CA GLN A 137 11.84 20.87 -0.30
C GLN A 137 10.75 20.81 -1.38
N ALA A 138 11.02 21.39 -2.56
CA ALA A 138 10.09 21.35 -3.68
C ALA A 138 9.84 19.92 -4.16
N VAL A 139 10.88 19.11 -4.23
CA VAL A 139 10.74 17.66 -4.57
C VAL A 139 9.89 16.94 -3.55
N LEU A 140 10.14 17.13 -2.25
CA LEU A 140 9.35 16.52 -1.18
C LEU A 140 7.88 16.97 -1.22
N SER A 141 7.61 18.22 -1.54
CA SER A 141 6.23 18.70 -1.73
C SER A 141 5.51 17.98 -2.87
N ILE A 142 6.18 17.78 -3.99
CA ILE A 142 5.60 17.04 -5.14
C ILE A 142 5.36 15.60 -4.75
N LEU A 143 6.29 14.96 -4.03
CA LEU A 143 6.12 13.59 -3.53
C LEU A 143 4.92 13.48 -2.59
N LEU A 144 4.72 14.46 -1.72
CA LEU A 144 3.56 14.48 -0.84
C LEU A 144 2.25 14.61 -1.62
N ASP A 145 2.23 15.39 -2.69
CA ASP A 145 1.08 15.47 -3.59
C ASP A 145 0.83 14.12 -4.31
N LYS A 146 1.89 13.43 -4.71
CA LYS A 146 1.79 12.08 -5.29
C LYS A 146 1.20 11.10 -4.29
N TYR A 147 1.65 11.16 -3.04
CA TYR A 147 1.05 10.37 -1.96
C TYR A 147 -0.45 10.67 -1.83
N MET A 148 -0.82 11.93 -1.77
CA MET A 148 -2.22 12.34 -1.61
C MET A 148 -3.11 11.81 -2.73
N ASN A 149 -2.62 11.83 -3.96
CA ASN A 149 -3.38 11.43 -5.14
C ASN A 149 -3.36 9.92 -5.40
N GLN A 150 -2.25 9.23 -5.12
CA GLN A 150 -2.02 7.86 -5.57
C GLN A 150 -1.63 6.87 -4.47
N GLY A 151 -1.27 7.35 -3.28
CA GLY A 151 -0.89 6.51 -2.16
C GLY A 151 0.62 6.38 -1.96
N ILE A 152 0.99 5.70 -0.86
CA ILE A 152 2.38 5.63 -0.40
C ILE A 152 3.27 4.78 -1.31
N THR A 153 2.73 3.76 -1.95
CA THR A 153 3.52 2.86 -2.80
C THR A 153 4.10 3.59 -4.00
N GLU A 154 3.41 4.61 -4.52
CA GLU A 154 3.91 5.47 -5.61
C GLU A 154 5.15 6.23 -5.18
N VAL A 155 5.16 6.77 -3.96
CA VAL A 155 6.27 7.54 -3.41
C VAL A 155 7.50 6.67 -3.14
N GLU A 156 7.28 5.43 -2.74
CA GLU A 156 8.36 4.49 -2.42
C GLU A 156 9.14 4.01 -3.64
N ASP A 157 8.54 4.04 -4.83
CA ASP A 157 9.20 3.64 -6.06
C ASP A 157 10.02 4.81 -6.62
N ILE A 158 11.34 4.63 -6.72
CA ILE A 158 12.24 5.66 -7.24
C ILE A 158 11.86 6.10 -8.68
N LYS A 159 11.17 5.26 -9.43
CA LYS A 159 10.66 5.59 -10.76
C LYS A 159 9.71 6.78 -10.76
N VAL A 160 9.12 7.12 -9.62
CA VAL A 160 8.28 8.31 -9.47
C VAL A 160 9.03 9.57 -9.92
N LEU A 161 10.33 9.63 -9.69
CA LEU A 161 11.17 10.77 -10.07
C LEU A 161 11.34 10.96 -11.58
N SER A 162 10.93 9.97 -12.38
CA SER A 162 10.91 10.06 -13.85
C SER A 162 9.66 10.75 -14.40
N LEU A 163 8.68 11.03 -13.56
CA LEU A 163 7.43 11.66 -13.98
C LEU A 163 7.65 13.13 -14.36
N ALA A 164 6.82 13.63 -15.28
CA ALA A 164 6.89 15.00 -15.78
C ALA A 164 6.86 16.06 -14.68
N ASP A 165 6.19 15.77 -13.57
CA ASP A 165 6.12 16.68 -12.40
C ASP A 165 7.50 17.06 -11.86
N PHE A 166 8.52 16.23 -12.07
CA PHE A 166 9.88 16.44 -11.60
C PHE A 166 10.84 16.95 -12.68
N ALA A 167 10.35 17.16 -13.90
CA ALA A 167 11.21 17.48 -15.06
C ALA A 167 12.09 18.71 -14.86
N GLU A 168 11.61 19.73 -14.13
CA GLU A 168 12.38 20.95 -13.86
C GLU A 168 13.65 20.70 -13.02
N PHE A 169 13.67 19.60 -12.25
CA PHE A 169 14.81 19.24 -11.40
C PHE A 169 15.81 18.32 -12.11
N GLY A 170 15.50 17.91 -13.34
CA GLY A 170 16.35 17.04 -14.14
C GLY A 170 15.96 15.55 -14.03
N LYS A 171 16.92 14.70 -14.42
CA LYS A 171 16.75 13.26 -14.36
C LYS A 171 16.81 12.74 -12.91
N PRO A 172 16.27 11.55 -12.64
CA PRO A 172 16.27 10.97 -11.29
C PRO A 172 17.62 11.01 -10.57
N ALA A 173 18.72 10.69 -11.26
CA ALA A 173 20.05 10.73 -10.66
C ALA A 173 20.44 12.12 -10.16
N LYS A 174 20.03 13.19 -10.87
CA LYS A 174 20.28 14.57 -10.45
C LYS A 174 19.40 14.95 -9.25
N ILE A 175 18.14 14.52 -9.26
CA ILE A 175 17.22 14.78 -8.15
C ILE A 175 17.73 14.14 -6.86
N VAL A 176 18.19 12.90 -6.92
CA VAL A 176 18.77 12.18 -5.79
C VAL A 176 19.97 12.95 -5.20
N LYS A 177 20.78 13.58 -6.06
CA LYS A 177 21.92 14.40 -5.61
C LYS A 177 21.51 15.64 -4.81
N LEU A 178 20.30 16.15 -5.02
CA LEU A 178 19.78 17.28 -4.22
C LEU A 178 19.68 16.92 -2.73
N PHE A 179 19.58 15.63 -2.41
CA PHE A 179 19.50 15.10 -1.05
C PHE A 179 20.88 14.68 -0.51
N GLY A 180 21.89 14.65 -1.34
CA GLY A 180 23.24 14.21 -0.97
C GLY A 180 23.58 12.79 -1.43
N GLY A 181 22.76 12.20 -2.28
CA GLY A 181 22.94 10.84 -2.82
C GLY A 181 21.79 9.92 -2.49
N LYS A 182 21.84 8.71 -3.04
CA LYS A 182 20.75 7.73 -2.96
C LYS A 182 20.38 7.38 -1.51
N ALA A 183 21.37 7.12 -0.65
CA ALA A 183 21.11 6.75 0.73
C ALA A 183 20.40 7.87 1.51
N LEU A 184 20.80 9.12 1.29
CA LEU A 184 20.18 10.27 1.94
C LEU A 184 18.80 10.59 1.36
N TYR A 185 18.60 10.36 0.06
CA TYR A 185 17.27 10.43 -0.55
C TYR A 185 16.33 9.40 0.08
N GLU A 186 16.75 8.15 0.19
CA GLU A 186 15.95 7.08 0.80
C GLU A 186 15.65 7.38 2.28
N ALA A 187 16.61 7.95 3.01
CA ALA A 187 16.40 8.40 4.38
C ALA A 187 15.34 9.51 4.47
N ALA A 188 15.35 10.46 3.51
CA ALA A 188 14.36 11.51 3.44
C ALA A 188 12.94 10.95 3.18
N ILE A 189 12.82 9.94 2.32
CA ILE A 189 11.54 9.28 2.05
C ILE A 189 11.04 8.54 3.30
N LYS A 190 11.91 7.83 4.02
CA LYS A 190 11.54 7.16 5.27
C LYS A 190 11.09 8.16 6.33
N GLU A 191 11.74 9.30 6.41
CA GLU A 191 11.33 10.36 7.34
C GLU A 191 9.97 10.95 6.95
N LEU A 192 9.74 11.17 5.65
CA LEU A 192 8.43 11.61 5.14
C LEU A 192 7.34 10.61 5.52
N GLU A 193 7.58 9.32 5.33
CA GLU A 193 6.64 8.27 5.72
C GLU A 193 6.38 8.26 7.23
N ALA A 194 7.42 8.43 8.04
CA ALA A 194 7.27 8.50 9.49
C ALA A 194 6.33 9.65 9.90
N HIS A 195 6.42 10.79 9.23
CA HIS A 195 5.52 11.91 9.48
C HIS A 195 4.10 11.67 8.96
N ILE A 196 3.95 11.00 7.81
CA ILE A 196 2.64 10.63 7.27
C ILE A 196 1.88 9.74 8.27
N TYR A 197 2.56 8.76 8.86
CA TYR A 197 1.95 7.77 9.77
C TYR A 197 2.14 8.11 11.25
N GLU A 198 2.49 9.34 11.57
CA GLU A 198 2.64 9.79 12.96
C GLU A 198 1.30 9.80 13.70
N LEU A 199 0.20 10.14 13.00
CA LEU A 199 -1.14 10.06 13.57
C LEU A 199 -1.62 8.61 13.55
N GLU A 200 -1.96 8.10 14.73
CA GLU A 200 -2.65 6.83 14.86
C GLU A 200 -4.09 6.94 14.34
N VAL A 201 -4.69 5.80 13.99
CA VAL A 201 -6.11 5.75 13.64
C VAL A 201 -6.96 6.05 14.88
N SER A 202 -8.01 6.81 14.72
CA SER A 202 -8.91 7.19 15.80
C SER A 202 -10.02 6.16 16.06
#